data_1fc718d17d534a16a07f9056fcd7d026
#
_entry.id   1fc718d17d534a16a07f9056fcd7d026
#
_cell.length_a   1.000
_cell.length_b   1.000
_cell.length_c   1.000
_cell.angle_alpha   90.00
_cell.angle_beta   90.00
_cell.angle_gamma   90.00
#
_symmetry.space_group_name_H-M   'P 1'
#
loop_
_entity.id
_entity.type
_entity.pdbx_description
1 polymer ?
#
loop_
_entity_poly.entity_id
_entity_poly.type
_entity_poly.pdbx_seq_one_letter_code
_entity_poly.pdbx_strand_id
1 'polypeptide(L)'
;MRQSRAALDAGAILPQEAPNTWRWRQFLFTDVLFEVADGVGKATLNRPQQMNALTLDMIRALDDKLAEWAKDKSIRAVMIYGAGDKAFCAGGDIRALYDAKKSGSGTLLSEFFWHEYRLDYRIATYPKQLIAVMDGLTMGGGAGIGLNAPVRVATERAVFSMPECAIGLYPDIGAAHFLQRCPGELGMFLALTGLRLRTAGLYYCNLVTHTIPSERVSRLTPESLSIDTMMTRTADISKLQPAIDVCFALNSVDAIITALENRNDAGSNDSLNLLRRCSPTSLKVTFEHMKRMRGKTLADVLKQDWRISRHMMAGTEFFEGVRALLIERDNEPKWNPPALSAVSEAIVNRYFEKLPDEPDLDLKL
;
A
#
# COMPACT_ATOMS: atom_id res chain seq x y z
N MET A 1 57.56 4.68 52.90
CA MET A 1 58.02 3.42 52.33
C MET A 1 57.21 3.24 51.05
N ARG A 2 57.75 3.55 49.88
CA ARG A 2 58.41 2.67 48.89
C ARG A 2 57.48 1.48 48.56
N GLN A 3 57.00 1.19 47.40
CA GLN A 3 57.41 1.11 46.00
C GLN A 3 56.22 0.43 45.31
N SER A 4 55.91 0.37 44.06
CA SER A 4 56.65 0.62 42.81
C SER A 4 55.68 0.61 41.63
N ARG A 5 56.03 1.35 40.60
CA ARG A 5 55.44 1.30 39.26
C ARG A 5 55.77 -0.04 38.59
N ALA A 6 54.85 -0.57 37.81
CA ALA A 6 55.19 -1.36 36.63
C ALA A 6 54.15 -1.08 35.55
N ALA A 7 54.58 -0.42 34.47
CA ALA A 7 53.90 -0.32 33.20
C ALA A 7 54.01 -1.65 32.47
N LEU A 8 52.98 -2.02 31.76
CA LEU A 8 53.05 -2.97 30.66
C LEU A 8 52.28 -2.37 29.49
N ASP A 9 53.05 -1.85 28.55
CA ASP A 9 52.64 -1.65 27.16
C ASP A 9 52.20 -3.01 26.57
N ALA A 10 50.96 -3.05 26.07
CA ALA A 10 50.54 -4.03 25.12
C ALA A 10 49.88 -3.33 23.97
N GLY A 11 50.66 -3.07 22.91
CA GLY A 11 50.19 -2.56 21.64
C GLY A 11 49.08 -3.43 21.07
N ALA A 12 47.86 -2.94 21.10
CA ALA A 12 46.76 -3.51 20.36
C ALA A 12 46.91 -3.07 18.90
N ILE A 13 47.31 -3.99 18.05
CA ILE A 13 47.26 -3.86 16.60
C ILE A 13 45.78 -3.76 16.22
N LEU A 14 45.36 -2.60 15.75
CA LEU A 14 44.03 -2.41 15.14
C LEU A 14 43.99 -3.20 13.82
N PRO A 15 42.97 -4.02 13.59
CA PRO A 15 42.77 -4.65 12.29
C PRO A 15 42.43 -3.58 11.26
N GLN A 16 43.25 -3.46 10.24
CA GLN A 16 42.96 -2.67 9.04
C GLN A 16 41.93 -3.40 8.17
N GLU A 17 40.63 -3.32 8.54
CA GLU A 17 39.52 -3.45 7.63
C GLU A 17 38.28 -2.95 8.39
N ALA A 18 37.69 -1.86 7.94
CA ALA A 18 36.44 -1.35 8.50
C ALA A 18 35.38 -2.45 8.35
N PRO A 19 34.76 -2.93 9.42
CA PRO A 19 33.69 -3.91 9.28
C PRO A 19 32.54 -3.26 8.50
N ASN A 20 32.09 -3.97 7.49
CA ASN A 20 30.98 -3.61 6.60
C ASN A 20 29.80 -3.14 7.46
N THR A 21 29.50 -1.86 7.46
CA THR A 21 28.50 -1.21 8.31
C THR A 21 27.09 -1.81 8.16
N TRP A 22 26.85 -2.53 7.09
CA TRP A 22 25.63 -3.28 6.80
C TRP A 22 25.39 -4.47 7.73
N ARG A 23 26.42 -5.16 8.19
CA ARG A 23 26.29 -6.33 9.09
C ARG A 23 25.75 -5.96 10.47
N TRP A 24 26.08 -4.78 10.97
CA TRP A 24 25.63 -4.32 12.28
C TRP A 24 24.20 -3.80 12.27
N ARG A 25 23.69 -3.26 11.14
CA ARG A 25 22.29 -2.87 10.99
C ARG A 25 21.35 -4.09 10.97
N GLN A 26 21.76 -5.22 10.39
CA GLN A 26 20.93 -6.43 10.37
C GLN A 26 20.63 -7.00 11.77
N PHE A 27 21.50 -6.80 12.77
CA PHE A 27 21.29 -7.29 14.13
C PHE A 27 20.36 -6.42 14.99
N LEU A 28 20.00 -5.21 14.56
CA LEU A 28 19.17 -4.26 15.32
C LEU A 28 17.81 -3.94 14.66
N PHE A 29 17.61 -4.34 13.39
CA PHE A 29 16.38 -4.05 12.67
C PHE A 29 15.37 -5.18 12.88
N THR A 30 14.36 -4.93 13.72
CA THR A 30 13.34 -5.92 14.10
C THR A 30 11.97 -5.65 13.50
N ASP A 31 11.81 -4.57 12.72
CA ASP A 31 10.52 -4.17 12.16
C ASP A 31 10.05 -5.07 11.00
N VAL A 32 10.98 -5.87 10.41
CA VAL A 32 10.65 -7.01 9.54
C VAL A 32 11.46 -8.20 10.00
N LEU A 33 10.80 -9.31 10.30
CA LEU A 33 11.45 -10.56 10.68
C LEU A 33 11.59 -11.46 9.46
N PHE A 34 12.76 -12.11 9.31
CA PHE A 34 13.04 -13.02 8.21
C PHE A 34 13.44 -14.39 8.75
N GLU A 35 12.75 -15.41 8.29
CA GLU A 35 12.97 -16.80 8.65
C GLU A 35 13.04 -17.67 7.39
N VAL A 36 13.77 -18.77 7.44
CA VAL A 36 13.77 -19.78 6.38
C VAL A 36 13.56 -21.13 7.01
N ALA A 37 12.56 -21.84 6.55
CA ALA A 37 12.26 -23.22 6.95
C ALA A 37 11.80 -24.02 5.73
N ASP A 38 12.33 -25.21 5.53
CA ASP A 38 11.96 -26.16 4.47
C ASP A 38 11.94 -25.55 3.06
N GLY A 39 12.89 -24.65 2.77
CA GLY A 39 12.99 -23.94 1.50
C GLY A 39 11.93 -22.85 1.28
N VAL A 40 11.23 -22.43 2.34
CA VAL A 40 10.27 -21.33 2.32
C VAL A 40 10.84 -20.15 3.11
N GLY A 41 11.01 -19.01 2.44
CA GLY A 41 11.31 -17.75 3.08
C GLY A 41 10.04 -17.13 3.67
N LYS A 42 10.07 -16.76 4.94
CA LYS A 42 9.00 -16.03 5.63
C LYS A 42 9.47 -14.62 5.96
N ALA A 43 8.70 -13.63 5.52
CA ALA A 43 8.87 -12.24 5.90
C ALA A 43 7.66 -11.81 6.74
N THR A 44 7.90 -11.32 7.96
CA THR A 44 6.83 -10.85 8.85
C THR A 44 7.02 -9.37 9.13
N LEU A 45 6.06 -8.53 8.70
CA LEU A 45 6.00 -7.12 9.05
C LEU A 45 5.74 -7.01 10.56
N ASN A 46 6.66 -6.43 11.33
CA ASN A 46 6.68 -6.56 12.78
C ASN A 46 6.63 -5.22 13.52
N ARG A 47 5.60 -4.44 13.24
CA ARG A 47 5.23 -3.23 13.99
C ARG A 47 3.76 -3.30 14.44
N PRO A 48 3.35 -4.35 15.20
CA PRO A 48 1.93 -4.58 15.51
C PRO A 48 1.28 -3.43 16.27
N GLN A 49 2.04 -2.67 17.06
CA GLN A 49 1.54 -1.48 17.78
C GLN A 49 1.16 -0.33 16.83
N GLN A 50 1.77 -0.26 15.66
CA GLN A 50 1.45 0.67 14.57
C GLN A 50 0.71 -0.03 13.42
N MET A 51 0.02 -1.14 13.71
CA MET A 51 -0.72 -1.93 12.71
C MET A 51 0.14 -2.30 11.49
N ASN A 52 1.43 -2.58 11.72
CA ASN A 52 2.44 -2.92 10.72
C ASN A 52 2.61 -1.85 9.62
N ALA A 53 2.40 -0.56 9.93
CA ALA A 53 2.61 0.53 9.00
C ALA A 53 4.07 0.55 8.50
N LEU A 54 4.25 0.74 7.19
CA LEU A 54 5.52 0.64 6.50
C LEU A 54 6.39 1.89 6.73
N THR A 55 7.61 1.67 7.17
CA THR A 55 8.68 2.68 7.11
C THR A 55 9.53 2.47 5.86
N LEU A 56 10.29 3.48 5.46
CA LEU A 56 11.25 3.36 4.36
C LEU A 56 12.27 2.24 4.62
N ASP A 57 12.71 2.07 5.87
CA ASP A 57 13.65 0.99 6.24
C ASP A 57 13.01 -0.40 6.12
N MET A 58 11.71 -0.55 6.45
CA MET A 58 10.99 -1.82 6.22
C MET A 58 10.88 -2.13 4.73
N ILE A 59 10.53 -1.14 3.92
CA ILE A 59 10.43 -1.29 2.46
C ILE A 59 11.76 -1.76 1.88
N ARG A 60 12.86 -1.09 2.24
CA ARG A 60 14.22 -1.44 1.79
C ARG A 60 14.64 -2.84 2.27
N ALA A 61 14.43 -3.15 3.55
CA ALA A 61 14.79 -4.45 4.09
C ALA A 61 14.03 -5.60 3.41
N LEU A 62 12.74 -5.39 3.12
CA LEU A 62 11.92 -6.38 2.43
C LEU A 62 12.37 -6.53 0.96
N ASP A 63 12.62 -5.42 0.25
CA ASP A 63 13.08 -5.43 -1.13
C ASP A 63 14.43 -6.14 -1.28
N ASP A 64 15.41 -5.81 -0.42
CA ASP A 64 16.73 -6.43 -0.39
C ASP A 64 16.64 -7.95 -0.12
N LYS A 65 15.82 -8.35 0.87
CA LYS A 65 15.65 -9.76 1.21
C LYS A 65 14.94 -10.54 0.11
N LEU A 66 13.94 -9.97 -0.52
CA LEU A 66 13.27 -10.59 -1.67
C LEU A 66 14.25 -10.74 -2.85
N ALA A 67 15.12 -9.76 -3.10
CA ALA A 67 16.14 -9.83 -4.12
C ALA A 67 17.18 -10.93 -3.84
N GLU A 68 17.58 -11.11 -2.58
CA GLU A 68 18.45 -12.19 -2.12
C GLU A 68 17.80 -13.56 -2.35
N TRP A 69 16.57 -13.75 -1.83
CA TRP A 69 15.85 -15.03 -1.95
C TRP A 69 15.44 -15.38 -3.38
N ALA A 70 15.28 -14.40 -4.26
CA ALA A 70 15.05 -14.65 -5.68
C ALA A 70 16.20 -15.40 -6.34
N LYS A 71 17.45 -15.14 -5.92
CA LYS A 71 18.69 -15.75 -6.44
C LYS A 71 19.07 -17.04 -5.72
N ASP A 72 18.63 -17.23 -4.48
CA ASP A 72 18.97 -18.41 -3.67
C ASP A 72 18.18 -19.65 -4.14
N LYS A 73 18.89 -20.63 -4.71
CA LYS A 73 18.28 -21.87 -5.22
C LYS A 73 17.66 -22.76 -4.14
N SER A 74 18.04 -22.58 -2.87
CA SER A 74 17.46 -23.31 -1.74
C SER A 74 16.06 -22.82 -1.38
N ILE A 75 15.70 -21.57 -1.77
CA ILE A 75 14.39 -20.98 -1.53
C ILE A 75 13.48 -21.27 -2.74
N ARG A 76 12.39 -21.99 -2.51
CA ARG A 76 11.39 -22.35 -3.54
C ARG A 76 10.13 -21.47 -3.53
N ALA A 77 9.81 -20.90 -2.37
CA ALA A 77 8.64 -20.02 -2.20
C ALA A 77 8.91 -18.97 -1.12
N VAL A 78 8.15 -17.88 -1.16
CA VAL A 78 8.18 -16.82 -0.15
C VAL A 78 6.76 -16.56 0.36
N MET A 79 6.64 -16.32 1.67
CA MET A 79 5.37 -15.97 2.31
C MET A 79 5.54 -14.67 3.11
N ILE A 80 4.62 -13.73 2.95
CA ILE A 80 4.62 -12.43 3.65
C ILE A 80 3.44 -12.37 4.61
N TYR A 81 3.71 -11.99 5.87
CA TYR A 81 2.74 -11.91 6.97
C TYR A 81 2.79 -10.55 7.67
N GLY A 82 1.73 -10.21 8.41
CA GLY A 82 1.75 -9.19 9.44
C GLY A 82 1.81 -9.81 10.84
N ALA A 83 2.60 -9.22 11.73
CA ALA A 83 2.63 -9.61 13.13
C ALA A 83 1.38 -9.15 13.88
N GLY A 84 0.94 -9.94 14.87
CA GLY A 84 -0.27 -9.67 15.65
C GLY A 84 -1.53 -10.12 14.94
N ASP A 85 -2.68 -9.69 15.48
CA ASP A 85 -4.02 -10.15 15.05
C ASP A 85 -4.91 -9.02 14.50
N LYS A 86 -4.41 -7.79 14.44
CA LYS A 86 -5.20 -6.61 14.05
C LYS A 86 -5.03 -6.24 12.59
N ALA A 87 -3.82 -6.36 12.06
CA ALA A 87 -3.52 -5.90 10.71
C ALA A 87 -2.44 -6.75 10.04
N PHE A 88 -2.65 -7.02 8.77
CA PHE A 88 -1.56 -7.39 7.88
C PHE A 88 -0.61 -6.19 7.72
N CYS A 89 -1.13 -5.07 7.21
CA CYS A 89 -0.42 -3.80 7.12
C CYS A 89 -1.41 -2.66 6.85
N ALA A 90 -1.34 -1.58 7.64
CA ALA A 90 -2.24 -0.42 7.53
C ALA A 90 -1.78 0.63 6.50
N GLY A 91 -0.76 0.33 5.69
CA GLY A 91 -0.20 1.25 4.69
C GLY A 91 1.11 1.88 5.11
N GLY A 92 1.53 2.93 4.43
CA GLY A 92 2.72 3.70 4.76
C GLY A 92 2.61 4.44 6.08
N ASP A 93 3.74 4.72 6.73
CA ASP A 93 3.79 5.57 7.95
C ASP A 93 3.58 7.04 7.56
N ILE A 94 2.31 7.41 7.26
CA ILE A 94 1.93 8.74 6.78
C ILE A 94 2.22 9.85 7.80
N ARG A 95 2.32 9.51 9.10
CA ARG A 95 2.77 10.47 10.11
C ARG A 95 4.24 10.85 9.91
N ALA A 96 5.10 9.86 9.65
CA ALA A 96 6.50 10.11 9.35
C ALA A 96 6.68 10.99 8.10
N LEU A 97 5.87 10.77 7.05
CA LEU A 97 5.86 11.61 5.85
C LEU A 97 5.42 13.05 6.14
N TYR A 98 4.40 13.22 6.98
CA TYR A 98 3.94 14.54 7.42
C TYR A 98 5.04 15.30 8.20
N ASP A 99 5.68 14.63 9.15
CA ASP A 99 6.74 15.21 9.99
C ASP A 99 7.99 15.55 9.14
N ALA A 100 8.31 14.73 8.14
CA ALA A 100 9.39 14.99 7.19
C ALA A 100 9.15 16.28 6.37
N LYS A 101 7.93 16.55 5.93
CA LYS A 101 7.58 17.80 5.25
C LYS A 101 7.79 19.00 6.17
N LYS A 102 7.32 18.91 7.42
CA LYS A 102 7.47 19.96 8.42
C LYS A 102 8.92 20.28 8.75
N SER A 103 9.77 19.28 8.80
CA SER A 103 11.20 19.42 9.09
C SER A 103 12.05 19.83 7.88
N GLY A 104 11.44 19.92 6.69
CA GLY A 104 12.15 20.21 5.44
C GLY A 104 12.97 19.03 4.90
N SER A 105 12.76 17.81 5.40
CA SER A 105 13.42 16.59 4.95
C SER A 105 12.72 16.01 3.70
N GLY A 106 12.81 16.76 2.58
CA GLY A 106 12.15 16.37 1.30
C GLY A 106 12.64 15.04 0.73
N THR A 107 13.84 14.59 1.09
CA THR A 107 14.41 13.32 0.61
C THR A 107 13.56 12.12 1.01
N LEU A 108 13.03 12.06 2.25
CA LEU A 108 12.20 10.95 2.68
C LEU A 108 10.93 10.82 1.81
N LEU A 109 10.32 11.94 1.42
CA LEU A 109 9.08 11.93 0.61
C LEU A 109 9.30 11.32 -0.78
N SER A 110 10.46 11.57 -1.40
CA SER A 110 10.78 10.97 -2.70
C SER A 110 11.23 9.52 -2.57
N GLU A 111 12.12 9.22 -1.63
CA GLU A 111 12.66 7.88 -1.45
C GLU A 111 11.60 6.87 -1.02
N PHE A 112 10.61 7.30 -0.20
CA PHE A 112 9.54 6.41 0.25
C PHE A 112 8.78 5.81 -0.93
N PHE A 113 8.14 6.64 -1.74
CA PHE A 113 7.35 6.16 -2.89
C PHE A 113 8.20 5.49 -3.97
N TRP A 114 9.43 5.97 -4.20
CA TRP A 114 10.37 5.34 -5.12
C TRP A 114 10.64 3.88 -4.77
N HIS A 115 10.95 3.62 -3.50
CA HIS A 115 11.26 2.27 -3.04
C HIS A 115 9.99 1.41 -2.90
N GLU A 116 8.89 2.00 -2.44
CA GLU A 116 7.61 1.30 -2.29
C GLU A 116 7.11 0.76 -3.63
N TYR A 117 7.06 1.58 -4.68
CA TYR A 117 6.58 1.12 -5.99
C TYR A 117 7.52 0.12 -6.66
N ARG A 118 8.81 0.18 -6.41
CA ARG A 118 9.77 -0.84 -6.85
C ARG A 118 9.56 -2.16 -6.12
N LEU A 119 9.29 -2.12 -4.83
CA LEU A 119 8.93 -3.30 -4.04
C LEU A 119 7.63 -3.92 -4.55
N ASP A 120 6.60 -3.13 -4.82
CA ASP A 120 5.33 -3.62 -5.39
C ASP A 120 5.53 -4.31 -6.74
N TYR A 121 6.37 -3.74 -7.59
CA TYR A 121 6.71 -4.34 -8.87
C TYR A 121 7.49 -5.64 -8.69
N ARG A 122 8.47 -5.70 -7.77
CA ARG A 122 9.20 -6.93 -7.45
C ARG A 122 8.27 -8.03 -6.93
N ILE A 123 7.35 -7.70 -6.05
CA ILE A 123 6.36 -8.65 -5.52
C ILE A 123 5.51 -9.22 -6.66
N ALA A 124 5.00 -8.36 -7.54
CA ALA A 124 4.16 -8.77 -8.67
C ALA A 124 4.88 -9.63 -9.71
N THR A 125 6.17 -9.39 -9.91
CA THR A 125 7.00 -10.07 -10.92
C THR A 125 7.97 -11.09 -10.31
N TYR A 126 7.72 -11.50 -9.07
CA TYR A 126 8.63 -12.39 -8.34
C TYR A 126 8.83 -13.71 -9.06
N PRO A 127 10.09 -14.18 -9.27
CA PRO A 127 10.36 -15.34 -10.12
C PRO A 127 10.01 -16.70 -9.48
N LYS A 128 9.60 -16.70 -8.20
CA LYS A 128 9.18 -17.88 -7.47
C LYS A 128 7.77 -17.68 -6.93
N GLN A 129 7.17 -18.73 -6.35
CA GLN A 129 5.89 -18.57 -5.69
C GLN A 129 5.99 -17.57 -4.55
N LEU A 130 5.20 -16.48 -4.61
CA LEU A 130 5.09 -15.48 -3.56
C LEU A 130 3.65 -15.37 -3.10
N ILE A 131 3.46 -15.51 -1.80
CA ILE A 131 2.17 -15.62 -1.12
C ILE A 131 2.08 -14.49 -0.10
N ALA A 132 1.10 -13.60 -0.23
CA ALA A 132 0.76 -12.65 0.81
C ALA A 132 -0.45 -13.16 1.62
N VAL A 133 -0.30 -13.19 2.95
CA VAL A 133 -1.33 -13.68 3.87
C VAL A 133 -1.94 -12.51 4.61
N MET A 134 -3.05 -11.99 4.08
CA MET A 134 -3.77 -10.84 4.61
C MET A 134 -4.70 -11.28 5.74
N ASP A 135 -4.19 -11.18 6.97
CA ASP A 135 -4.92 -11.51 8.19
C ASP A 135 -5.14 -10.25 9.02
N GLY A 136 -6.31 -9.63 8.89
CA GLY A 136 -6.65 -8.34 9.49
C GLY A 136 -6.64 -7.18 8.48
N LEU A 137 -6.42 -5.97 9.00
CA LEU A 137 -6.48 -4.73 8.22
C LEU A 137 -5.39 -4.69 7.14
N THR A 138 -5.78 -4.35 5.90
CA THR A 138 -4.92 -4.25 4.73
C THR A 138 -5.29 -2.99 3.97
N MET A 139 -4.47 -1.94 4.04
CA MET A 139 -4.76 -0.61 3.46
C MET A 139 -3.52 -0.01 2.81
N GLY A 140 -3.71 0.91 1.85
CA GLY A 140 -2.63 1.67 1.21
C GLY A 140 -1.45 0.80 0.81
N GLY A 141 -0.21 1.15 1.18
CA GLY A 141 0.99 0.35 0.93
C GLY A 141 0.90 -1.11 1.38
N GLY A 142 0.09 -1.42 2.41
CA GLY A 142 -0.21 -2.81 2.79
C GLY A 142 -1.00 -3.55 1.72
N ALA A 143 -1.91 -2.87 1.02
CA ALA A 143 -2.58 -3.42 -0.15
C ALA A 143 -1.61 -3.58 -1.33
N GLY A 144 -0.60 -2.71 -1.46
CA GLY A 144 0.48 -2.85 -2.42
C GLY A 144 1.21 -4.19 -2.28
N ILE A 145 1.67 -4.50 -1.08
CA ILE A 145 2.30 -5.79 -0.77
C ILE A 145 1.31 -6.95 -0.96
N GLY A 146 0.07 -6.79 -0.47
CA GLY A 146 -0.93 -7.87 -0.45
C GLY A 146 -1.51 -8.19 -1.82
N LEU A 147 -1.98 -7.18 -2.55
CA LEU A 147 -2.78 -7.36 -3.77
C LEU A 147 -1.95 -7.43 -5.05
N ASN A 148 -0.70 -6.97 -5.05
CA ASN A 148 0.23 -7.22 -6.15
C ASN A 148 0.84 -8.62 -6.08
N ALA A 149 0.76 -9.33 -4.96
CA ALA A 149 1.24 -10.70 -4.85
C ALA A 149 0.52 -11.65 -5.83
N PRO A 150 1.25 -12.59 -6.48
CA PRO A 150 0.63 -13.59 -7.35
C PRO A 150 -0.39 -14.46 -6.62
N VAL A 151 -0.08 -14.86 -5.38
CA VAL A 151 -0.98 -15.65 -4.52
C VAL A 151 -1.41 -14.77 -3.34
N ARG A 152 -2.70 -14.50 -3.27
CA ARG A 152 -3.33 -13.57 -2.32
C ARG A 152 -4.29 -14.33 -1.43
N VAL A 153 -3.90 -14.52 -0.17
CA VAL A 153 -4.68 -15.26 0.82
C VAL A 153 -5.34 -14.27 1.78
N ALA A 154 -6.64 -14.39 2.00
CA ALA A 154 -7.36 -13.62 3.02
C ALA A 154 -7.96 -14.54 4.07
N THR A 155 -7.91 -14.13 5.33
CA THR A 155 -8.67 -14.79 6.41
C THR A 155 -10.03 -14.13 6.60
N GLU A 156 -10.89 -14.70 7.44
CA GLU A 156 -12.18 -14.09 7.82
C GLU A 156 -12.01 -12.74 8.54
N ARG A 157 -10.80 -12.44 9.04
CA ARG A 157 -10.46 -11.18 9.69
C ARG A 157 -10.06 -10.08 8.72
N ALA A 158 -9.80 -10.44 7.46
CA ALA A 158 -9.32 -9.47 6.45
C ALA A 158 -10.31 -8.34 6.24
N VAL A 159 -9.79 -7.11 6.26
CA VAL A 159 -10.51 -5.88 5.93
C VAL A 159 -9.63 -5.05 5.02
N PHE A 160 -10.07 -4.84 3.81
CA PHE A 160 -9.39 -4.03 2.80
C PHE A 160 -10.06 -2.67 2.62
N SER A 161 -9.27 -1.65 2.36
CA SER A 161 -9.74 -0.34 1.89
C SER A 161 -8.60 0.43 1.22
N MET A 162 -8.96 1.32 0.28
CA MET A 162 -8.08 2.36 -0.29
C MET A 162 -8.66 3.73 0.09
N PRO A 163 -8.39 4.24 1.33
CA PRO A 163 -9.03 5.46 1.83
C PRO A 163 -8.30 6.75 1.43
N GLU A 164 -7.38 6.70 0.48
CA GLU A 164 -6.43 7.76 0.13
C GLU A 164 -7.10 9.06 -0.26
N CYS A 165 -8.24 9.01 -0.97
CA CYS A 165 -8.99 10.23 -1.34
C CYS A 165 -9.44 11.04 -0.12
N ALA A 166 -9.71 10.38 1.01
CA ALA A 166 -10.13 11.04 2.24
C ALA A 166 -8.99 11.73 3.00
N ILE A 167 -7.74 11.45 2.63
CA ILE A 167 -6.55 12.11 3.19
C ILE A 167 -5.82 13.00 2.18
N GLY A 168 -6.47 13.37 1.07
CA GLY A 168 -5.85 14.24 0.07
C GLY A 168 -4.76 13.56 -0.77
N LEU A 169 -4.77 12.23 -0.84
CA LEU A 169 -3.95 11.40 -1.72
C LEU A 169 -4.87 10.73 -2.76
N TYR A 170 -4.41 9.72 -3.44
CA TYR A 170 -5.17 8.90 -4.39
C TYR A 170 -4.75 7.43 -4.19
N PRO A 171 -5.54 6.43 -4.59
CA PRO A 171 -5.13 5.03 -4.59
C PRO A 171 -3.96 4.80 -5.56
N ASP A 172 -2.76 4.74 -5.02
CA ASP A 172 -1.48 4.48 -5.70
C ASP A 172 -1.09 2.99 -5.65
N ILE A 173 0.17 2.67 -5.52
CA ILE A 173 0.70 1.31 -5.33
C ILE A 173 0.23 0.26 -6.35
N GLY A 174 -0.07 0.69 -7.57
CA GLY A 174 -0.64 -0.17 -8.60
C GLY A 174 -2.15 -0.41 -8.48
N ALA A 175 -2.87 0.39 -7.68
CA ALA A 175 -4.31 0.21 -7.47
C ALA A 175 -5.11 0.26 -8.77
N ALA A 176 -4.77 1.18 -9.69
CA ALA A 176 -5.41 1.24 -10.99
C ALA A 176 -5.17 -0.01 -11.86
N HIS A 177 -4.22 -0.89 -11.52
CA HIS A 177 -4.04 -2.18 -12.13
C HIS A 177 -4.84 -3.28 -11.42
N PHE A 178 -4.70 -3.44 -10.09
CA PHE A 178 -5.36 -4.56 -9.42
C PHE A 178 -6.87 -4.35 -9.24
N LEU A 179 -7.37 -3.13 -9.16
CA LEU A 179 -8.81 -2.85 -9.11
C LEU A 179 -9.54 -3.12 -10.43
N GLN A 180 -8.82 -3.21 -11.56
CA GLN A 180 -9.40 -3.67 -12.82
C GLN A 180 -9.80 -5.15 -12.82
N ARG A 181 -9.39 -5.94 -11.81
CA ARG A 181 -9.86 -7.33 -11.62
C ARG A 181 -11.30 -7.39 -11.14
N CYS A 182 -11.80 -6.29 -10.55
CA CYS A 182 -13.16 -6.23 -10.03
C CYS A 182 -14.20 -6.30 -11.15
N PRO A 183 -15.32 -6.98 -10.94
CA PRO A 183 -16.39 -7.01 -11.91
C PRO A 183 -17.06 -5.64 -12.08
N GLY A 184 -17.44 -5.29 -13.31
CA GLY A 184 -18.11 -4.04 -13.66
C GLY A 184 -17.29 -2.82 -13.24
N GLU A 185 -17.95 -1.83 -12.67
CA GLU A 185 -17.33 -0.59 -12.20
C GLU A 185 -17.00 -0.60 -10.69
N LEU A 186 -16.99 -1.78 -10.06
CA LEU A 186 -16.62 -1.91 -8.64
C LEU A 186 -15.20 -1.39 -8.36
N GLY A 187 -14.27 -1.53 -9.30
CA GLY A 187 -12.92 -0.98 -9.16
C GLY A 187 -12.90 0.53 -9.04
N MET A 188 -13.63 1.23 -9.91
CA MET A 188 -13.79 2.70 -9.87
C MET A 188 -14.49 3.13 -8.57
N PHE A 189 -15.55 2.42 -8.18
CA PHE A 189 -16.28 2.66 -6.95
C PHE A 189 -15.36 2.56 -5.72
N LEU A 190 -14.58 1.48 -5.60
CA LEU A 190 -13.66 1.28 -4.47
C LEU A 190 -12.55 2.33 -4.43
N ALA A 191 -12.02 2.70 -5.60
CA ALA A 191 -10.97 3.71 -5.70
C ALA A 191 -11.45 5.10 -5.23
N LEU A 192 -12.67 5.49 -5.58
CA LEU A 192 -13.20 6.81 -5.25
C LEU A 192 -13.75 6.89 -3.83
N THR A 193 -14.40 5.82 -3.34
CA THR A 193 -15.12 5.84 -2.05
C THR A 193 -14.28 5.37 -0.88
N GLY A 194 -13.23 4.57 -1.12
CA GLY A 194 -12.49 3.90 -0.07
C GLY A 194 -13.36 2.93 0.77
N LEU A 195 -14.46 2.40 0.19
CA LEU A 195 -15.33 1.47 0.90
C LEU A 195 -14.52 0.28 1.45
N ARG A 196 -14.78 -0.07 2.70
CA ARG A 196 -14.13 -1.23 3.33
C ARG A 196 -14.77 -2.53 2.87
N LEU A 197 -13.95 -3.42 2.32
CA LEU A 197 -14.35 -4.79 1.98
C LEU A 197 -13.88 -5.78 3.04
N ARG A 198 -14.77 -6.67 3.43
CA ARG A 198 -14.42 -7.89 4.16
C ARG A 198 -14.12 -9.03 3.19
N THR A 199 -13.67 -10.15 3.70
CA THR A 199 -13.21 -11.34 2.94
C THR A 199 -14.15 -11.75 1.82
N ALA A 200 -15.46 -11.83 2.07
CA ALA A 200 -16.44 -12.17 1.03
C ALA A 200 -16.44 -11.14 -0.12
N GLY A 201 -16.32 -9.84 0.20
CA GLY A 201 -16.21 -8.77 -0.80
C GLY A 201 -14.90 -8.83 -1.56
N LEU A 202 -13.78 -9.11 -0.89
CA LEU A 202 -12.48 -9.32 -1.53
C LEU A 202 -12.50 -10.45 -2.54
N TYR A 203 -13.11 -11.58 -2.16
CA TYR A 203 -13.25 -12.72 -3.05
C TYR A 203 -14.17 -12.42 -4.24
N TYR A 204 -15.33 -11.78 -3.98
CA TYR A 204 -16.28 -11.37 -5.02
C TYR A 204 -15.64 -10.41 -6.03
N CYS A 205 -14.80 -9.47 -5.54
CA CYS A 205 -14.08 -8.52 -6.37
C CYS A 205 -12.81 -9.09 -7.04
N ASN A 206 -12.54 -10.40 -6.98
CA ASN A 206 -11.34 -11.03 -7.54
C ASN A 206 -10.02 -10.45 -7.01
N LEU A 207 -10.05 -9.82 -5.83
CA LEU A 207 -8.87 -9.24 -5.20
C LEU A 207 -8.03 -10.27 -4.45
N VAL A 208 -8.63 -11.39 -4.03
CA VAL A 208 -7.92 -12.51 -3.41
C VAL A 208 -8.08 -13.79 -4.24
N THR A 209 -7.08 -14.66 -4.15
CA THR A 209 -7.07 -15.96 -4.83
C THR A 209 -7.56 -17.10 -3.94
N HIS A 210 -7.35 -16.96 -2.62
CA HIS A 210 -7.68 -17.98 -1.63
C HIS A 210 -8.27 -17.32 -0.38
N THR A 211 -9.12 -18.08 0.31
CA THR A 211 -9.63 -17.71 1.64
C THR A 211 -9.44 -18.88 2.59
N ILE A 212 -8.90 -18.62 3.77
CA ILE A 212 -8.63 -19.64 4.80
C ILE A 212 -9.08 -19.15 6.18
N PRO A 213 -9.41 -20.05 7.13
CA PRO A 213 -9.59 -19.68 8.51
C PRO A 213 -8.28 -19.12 9.12
N SER A 214 -8.38 -18.08 9.95
CA SER A 214 -7.20 -17.46 10.60
C SER A 214 -6.45 -18.44 11.50
N GLU A 215 -7.11 -19.40 12.09
CA GLU A 215 -6.50 -20.48 12.89
C GLU A 215 -5.52 -21.36 12.10
N ARG A 216 -5.62 -21.37 10.77
CA ARG A 216 -4.73 -22.12 9.89
C ARG A 216 -3.48 -21.35 9.46
N VAL A 217 -3.45 -20.05 9.66
CA VAL A 217 -2.31 -19.19 9.23
C VAL A 217 -0.97 -19.69 9.76
N SER A 218 -0.92 -20.13 11.02
CA SER A 218 0.32 -20.61 11.65
C SER A 218 0.86 -21.94 11.06
N ARG A 219 0.00 -22.70 10.38
CA ARG A 219 0.33 -24.00 9.75
C ARG A 219 0.30 -23.93 8.22
N LEU A 220 0.09 -22.75 7.67
CA LEU A 220 -0.01 -22.56 6.24
C LEU A 220 1.33 -22.85 5.56
N THR A 221 1.29 -23.70 4.53
CA THR A 221 2.44 -23.94 3.63
C THR A 221 2.00 -23.69 2.18
N PRO A 222 2.95 -23.45 1.27
CA PRO A 222 2.62 -23.27 -0.14
C PRO A 222 1.80 -24.44 -0.72
N GLU A 223 2.05 -25.67 -0.26
CA GLU A 223 1.37 -26.88 -0.73
C GLU A 223 -0.04 -27.01 -0.20
N SER A 224 -0.30 -26.54 1.03
CA SER A 224 -1.63 -26.67 1.65
C SER A 224 -2.69 -25.77 1.03
N LEU A 225 -2.29 -24.71 0.31
CA LEU A 225 -3.20 -23.77 -0.33
C LEU A 225 -4.15 -24.40 -1.38
N SER A 226 -3.70 -25.45 -2.06
CA SER A 226 -4.53 -26.14 -3.05
C SER A 226 -5.75 -26.84 -2.45
N ILE A 227 -5.78 -27.06 -1.12
CA ILE A 227 -6.80 -27.83 -0.38
C ILE A 227 -7.71 -26.91 0.43
N ASP A 228 -7.26 -25.69 0.75
CA ASP A 228 -7.82 -24.85 1.81
C ASP A 228 -8.68 -23.66 1.32
N THR A 229 -9.45 -23.84 0.25
CA THR A 229 -10.37 -22.77 -0.17
C THR A 229 -11.67 -22.84 0.66
N MET A 230 -11.92 -21.81 1.46
CA MET A 230 -13.23 -21.66 2.12
C MET A 230 -14.29 -21.26 1.09
N MET A 231 -15.48 -21.84 1.18
CA MET A 231 -16.65 -21.32 0.48
C MET A 231 -17.04 -19.98 1.13
N THR A 232 -16.94 -18.88 0.37
CA THR A 232 -17.35 -17.56 0.84
C THR A 232 -18.86 -17.42 0.78
N ARG A 233 -19.43 -16.75 1.78
CA ARG A 233 -20.84 -16.33 1.75
C ARG A 233 -21.02 -15.26 0.67
N THR A 234 -22.28 -15.07 0.20
CA THR A 234 -22.61 -13.98 -0.72
C THR A 234 -22.14 -12.64 -0.17
N ALA A 235 -21.42 -11.89 -0.97
CA ALA A 235 -20.91 -10.57 -0.56
C ALA A 235 -22.01 -9.51 -0.63
N ASP A 236 -22.15 -8.67 0.40
CA ASP A 236 -23.16 -7.60 0.39
C ASP A 236 -22.94 -6.60 -0.75
N ILE A 237 -21.70 -6.37 -1.16
CA ILE A 237 -21.37 -5.46 -2.28
C ILE A 237 -22.00 -5.93 -3.60
N SER A 238 -22.27 -7.24 -3.77
CA SER A 238 -22.94 -7.75 -4.98
C SER A 238 -24.35 -7.17 -5.17
N LYS A 239 -25.03 -6.85 -4.08
CA LYS A 239 -26.37 -6.22 -4.11
C LYS A 239 -26.31 -4.77 -4.59
N LEU A 240 -25.20 -4.10 -4.36
CA LEU A 240 -24.97 -2.72 -4.77
C LEU A 240 -24.47 -2.60 -6.20
N GLN A 241 -23.89 -3.67 -6.76
CA GLN A 241 -23.21 -3.65 -8.05
C GLN A 241 -24.10 -3.12 -9.19
N PRO A 242 -25.38 -3.48 -9.36
CA PRO A 242 -26.18 -2.95 -10.47
C PRO A 242 -26.31 -1.41 -10.45
N ALA A 243 -26.38 -0.81 -9.25
CA ALA A 243 -26.40 0.64 -9.09
C ALA A 243 -25.03 1.26 -9.35
N ILE A 244 -23.97 0.61 -8.85
CA ILE A 244 -22.58 1.02 -9.05
C ILE A 244 -22.24 1.01 -10.54
N ASP A 245 -22.56 -0.05 -11.27
CA ASP A 245 -22.26 -0.18 -12.69
C ASP A 245 -22.91 0.93 -13.53
N VAL A 246 -24.12 1.36 -13.15
CA VAL A 246 -24.81 2.48 -13.83
C VAL A 246 -24.18 3.83 -13.49
N CYS A 247 -23.89 4.09 -12.21
CA CYS A 247 -23.44 5.40 -11.76
C CYS A 247 -21.94 5.62 -12.03
N PHE A 248 -21.11 4.62 -11.77
CA PHE A 248 -19.63 4.77 -11.85
C PHE A 248 -19.07 4.52 -13.27
N ALA A 249 -19.90 4.12 -14.23
CA ALA A 249 -19.56 4.11 -15.66
C ALA A 249 -19.59 5.49 -16.31
N LEU A 250 -20.06 6.51 -15.61
CA LEU A 250 -20.21 7.86 -16.15
C LEU A 250 -18.83 8.55 -16.35
N ASN A 251 -18.83 9.62 -17.14
CA ASN A 251 -17.59 10.21 -17.66
C ASN A 251 -16.90 11.21 -16.73
N SER A 252 -17.47 11.52 -15.56
CA SER A 252 -16.87 12.43 -14.59
C SER A 252 -17.37 12.17 -13.17
N VAL A 253 -16.61 12.60 -12.17
CA VAL A 253 -17.02 12.56 -10.76
C VAL A 253 -18.29 13.36 -10.51
N ASP A 254 -18.42 14.52 -11.16
CA ASP A 254 -19.62 15.37 -11.06
C ASP A 254 -20.89 14.63 -11.58
N ALA A 255 -20.75 13.90 -12.70
CA ALA A 255 -21.85 13.10 -13.24
C ALA A 255 -22.19 11.91 -12.33
N ILE A 256 -21.20 11.24 -11.75
CA ILE A 256 -21.40 10.17 -10.77
C ILE A 256 -22.20 10.67 -9.57
N ILE A 257 -21.81 11.81 -8.99
CA ILE A 257 -22.50 12.40 -7.84
C ILE A 257 -23.94 12.74 -8.20
N THR A 258 -24.18 13.41 -9.33
CA THR A 258 -25.53 13.73 -9.81
C THR A 258 -26.39 12.47 -10.01
N ALA A 259 -25.83 11.41 -10.56
CA ALA A 259 -26.54 10.16 -10.75
C ALA A 259 -26.92 9.50 -9.41
N LEU A 260 -26.01 9.50 -8.44
CA LEU A 260 -26.28 8.99 -7.10
C LEU A 260 -27.35 9.80 -6.36
N GLU A 261 -27.32 11.14 -6.47
CA GLU A 261 -28.33 12.04 -5.90
C GLU A 261 -29.73 11.79 -6.50
N ASN A 262 -29.82 11.59 -7.81
CA ASN A 262 -31.09 11.31 -8.50
C ASN A 262 -31.67 9.94 -8.11
N ARG A 263 -30.85 8.97 -7.71
CA ARG A 263 -31.35 7.66 -7.27
C ARG A 263 -32.02 7.71 -5.90
N ASN A 264 -31.46 8.49 -4.98
CA ASN A 264 -31.98 8.71 -3.62
C ASN A 264 -32.33 7.41 -2.85
N ASP A 265 -31.62 6.31 -3.11
CA ASP A 265 -31.69 5.07 -2.32
C ASP A 265 -30.59 5.02 -1.25
N ALA A 266 -30.72 4.11 -0.28
CA ALA A 266 -29.80 4.02 0.85
C ALA A 266 -28.34 3.80 0.40
N GLY A 267 -28.10 2.89 -0.55
CA GLY A 267 -26.76 2.59 -1.05
C GLY A 267 -26.12 3.78 -1.78
N SER A 268 -26.92 4.54 -2.54
CA SER A 268 -26.49 5.77 -3.20
C SER A 268 -26.15 6.87 -2.18
N ASN A 269 -26.98 7.03 -1.14
CA ASN A 269 -26.72 8.00 -0.07
C ASN A 269 -25.45 7.65 0.74
N ASP A 270 -25.21 6.37 1.03
CA ASP A 270 -23.98 5.91 1.69
C ASP A 270 -22.76 6.21 0.82
N SER A 271 -22.85 5.97 -0.50
CA SER A 271 -21.80 6.28 -1.46
C SER A 271 -21.50 7.79 -1.52
N LEU A 272 -22.52 8.63 -1.54
CA LEU A 272 -22.38 10.08 -1.49
C LEU A 272 -21.70 10.56 -0.21
N ASN A 273 -22.04 9.95 0.95
CA ASN A 273 -21.41 10.28 2.23
C ASN A 273 -19.93 9.96 2.24
N LEU A 274 -19.50 8.87 1.57
CA LEU A 274 -18.09 8.53 1.41
C LEU A 274 -17.38 9.53 0.51
N LEU A 275 -17.95 9.86 -0.67
CA LEU A 275 -17.36 10.79 -1.62
C LEU A 275 -17.22 12.22 -1.05
N ARG A 276 -18.21 12.70 -0.30
CA ARG A 276 -18.20 14.04 0.32
C ARG A 276 -17.12 14.28 1.36
N ARG A 277 -16.51 13.23 1.88
CA ARG A 277 -15.38 13.30 2.84
C ARG A 277 -14.03 13.47 2.13
N CYS A 278 -13.98 13.18 0.84
CA CYS A 278 -12.76 13.14 0.08
C CYS A 278 -12.34 14.52 -0.45
N SER A 279 -11.05 14.70 -0.68
CA SER A 279 -10.52 15.86 -1.39
C SER A 279 -11.11 15.92 -2.81
N PRO A 280 -11.66 17.08 -3.24
CA PRO A 280 -12.14 17.28 -4.60
C PRO A 280 -11.05 17.00 -5.66
N THR A 281 -9.82 17.42 -5.39
CA THR A 281 -8.66 17.16 -6.27
C THR A 281 -8.37 15.68 -6.34
N SER A 282 -8.31 15.00 -5.19
CA SER A 282 -8.06 13.56 -5.12
C SER A 282 -9.10 12.75 -5.88
N LEU A 283 -10.37 13.07 -5.75
CA LEU A 283 -11.44 12.40 -6.49
C LEU A 283 -11.25 12.51 -8.00
N LYS A 284 -11.00 13.73 -8.53
CA LYS A 284 -10.82 13.93 -9.97
C LYS A 284 -9.54 13.31 -10.50
N VAL A 285 -8.43 13.38 -9.73
CA VAL A 285 -7.17 12.72 -10.10
C VAL A 285 -7.33 11.20 -10.10
N THR A 286 -7.97 10.63 -9.06
CA THR A 286 -8.26 9.19 -8.98
C THR A 286 -9.11 8.71 -10.14
N PHE A 287 -10.21 9.41 -10.43
CA PHE A 287 -11.08 9.09 -11.56
C PHE A 287 -10.32 9.04 -12.88
N GLU A 288 -9.55 10.09 -13.15
CA GLU A 288 -8.78 10.19 -14.40
C GLU A 288 -7.65 9.16 -14.44
N HIS A 289 -7.02 8.86 -13.31
CA HIS A 289 -5.99 7.81 -13.20
C HIS A 289 -6.57 6.43 -13.52
N MET A 290 -7.66 6.04 -12.87
CA MET A 290 -8.35 4.77 -13.14
C MET A 290 -8.74 4.64 -14.63
N LYS A 291 -9.20 5.74 -15.24
CA LYS A 291 -9.60 5.78 -16.64
C LYS A 291 -8.39 5.64 -17.59
N ARG A 292 -7.32 6.43 -17.39
CA ARG A 292 -6.11 6.40 -18.25
C ARG A 292 -5.35 5.08 -18.15
N MET A 293 -5.38 4.45 -16.96
CA MET A 293 -4.67 3.20 -16.72
C MET A 293 -5.48 1.94 -17.06
N ARG A 294 -6.69 2.09 -17.58
CA ARG A 294 -7.51 0.95 -18.02
C ARG A 294 -6.78 0.15 -19.11
N GLY A 295 -6.53 -1.14 -18.87
CA GLY A 295 -5.81 -2.04 -19.77
C GLY A 295 -4.29 -1.84 -19.85
N LYS A 296 -3.72 -0.98 -19.00
CA LYS A 296 -2.26 -0.79 -18.94
C LYS A 296 -1.59 -1.86 -18.06
N THR A 297 -0.30 -2.05 -18.31
CA THR A 297 0.50 -2.96 -17.48
C THR A 297 0.74 -2.38 -16.08
N LEU A 298 1.05 -3.23 -15.10
CA LEU A 298 1.44 -2.75 -13.77
C LEU A 298 2.63 -1.79 -13.84
N ALA A 299 3.61 -2.06 -14.72
CA ALA A 299 4.75 -1.18 -14.90
C ALA A 299 4.34 0.23 -15.37
N ASP A 300 3.38 0.33 -16.29
CA ASP A 300 2.86 1.63 -16.75
C ASP A 300 2.11 2.35 -15.64
N VAL A 301 1.31 1.60 -14.86
CA VAL A 301 0.56 2.15 -13.72
C VAL A 301 1.53 2.69 -12.66
N LEU A 302 2.52 1.91 -12.21
CA LEU A 302 3.46 2.34 -11.19
C LEU A 302 4.33 3.54 -11.62
N LYS A 303 4.68 3.63 -12.92
CA LYS A 303 5.35 4.83 -13.44
C LYS A 303 4.43 6.06 -13.40
N GLN A 304 3.14 5.87 -13.67
CA GLN A 304 2.19 6.98 -13.54
C GLN A 304 1.92 7.31 -12.07
N ASP A 305 1.85 6.31 -11.19
CA ASP A 305 1.78 6.50 -9.74
C ASP A 305 2.94 7.36 -9.25
N TRP A 306 4.17 7.08 -9.71
CA TRP A 306 5.33 7.88 -9.37
C TRP A 306 5.13 9.37 -9.70
N ARG A 307 4.67 9.69 -10.91
CA ARG A 307 4.44 11.07 -11.33
C ARG A 307 3.38 11.75 -10.48
N ILE A 308 2.23 11.08 -10.25
CA ILE A 308 1.13 11.65 -9.45
C ILE A 308 1.59 11.87 -8.00
N SER A 309 2.26 10.89 -7.39
CA SER A 309 2.74 11.01 -5.99
C SER A 309 3.73 12.15 -5.82
N ARG A 310 4.62 12.38 -6.82
CA ARG A 310 5.53 13.53 -6.78
C ARG A 310 4.78 14.86 -6.75
N HIS A 311 3.73 15.01 -7.57
CA HIS A 311 2.88 16.20 -7.55
C HIS A 311 2.09 16.32 -6.25
N MET A 312 1.54 15.23 -5.70
CA MET A 312 0.82 15.22 -4.42
C MET A 312 1.74 15.65 -3.27
N MET A 313 2.97 15.14 -3.22
CA MET A 313 3.95 15.49 -2.17
C MET A 313 4.49 16.92 -2.31
N ALA A 314 4.50 17.48 -3.51
CA ALA A 314 4.81 18.89 -3.73
C ALA A 314 3.67 19.83 -3.27
N GLY A 315 2.42 19.35 -3.33
CA GLY A 315 1.22 20.06 -2.95
C GLY A 315 0.95 20.13 -1.44
N THR A 316 -0.29 20.50 -1.09
CA THR A 316 -0.74 20.69 0.31
C THR A 316 -1.84 19.71 0.73
N GLU A 317 -2.59 19.13 -0.23
CA GLU A 317 -3.80 18.32 0.03
C GLU A 317 -3.52 17.14 0.97
N PHE A 318 -2.49 16.33 0.68
CA PHE A 318 -2.11 15.21 1.52
C PHE A 318 -1.77 15.64 2.96
N PHE A 319 -1.01 16.72 3.10
CA PHE A 319 -0.60 17.19 4.43
C PHE A 319 -1.77 17.78 5.22
N GLU A 320 -2.72 18.42 4.55
CA GLU A 320 -3.96 18.89 5.18
C GLU A 320 -4.86 17.72 5.61
N GLY A 321 -5.02 16.71 4.76
CA GLY A 321 -5.78 15.51 5.12
C GLY A 321 -5.17 14.77 6.30
N VAL A 322 -3.85 14.61 6.33
CA VAL A 322 -3.13 13.99 7.46
C VAL A 322 -3.24 14.85 8.72
N ARG A 323 -3.15 16.20 8.62
CA ARG A 323 -3.39 17.10 9.75
C ARG A 323 -4.77 16.83 10.36
N ALA A 324 -5.80 16.91 9.53
CA ALA A 324 -7.18 16.81 9.99
C ALA A 324 -7.52 15.44 10.59
N LEU A 325 -7.03 14.34 9.98
CA LEU A 325 -7.40 12.99 10.38
C LEU A 325 -6.53 12.43 11.52
N LEU A 326 -5.21 12.70 11.52
CA LEU A 326 -4.27 12.00 12.40
C LEU A 326 -3.58 12.90 13.41
N ILE A 327 -3.31 14.16 13.09
CA ILE A 327 -2.53 15.05 13.95
C ILE A 327 -3.48 15.79 14.89
N GLU A 328 -4.34 16.63 14.35
CA GLU A 328 -5.31 17.43 15.12
C GLU A 328 -6.61 16.69 15.42
N ARG A 329 -6.98 15.75 14.55
CA ARG A 329 -8.15 14.86 14.69
C ARG A 329 -9.47 15.64 14.75
N ASP A 330 -9.51 16.81 14.14
CA ASP A 330 -10.72 17.61 14.00
C ASP A 330 -11.68 17.02 12.94
N ASN A 331 -11.16 16.19 12.01
CA ASN A 331 -11.87 15.62 10.87
C ASN A 331 -12.49 16.69 9.95
N GLU A 332 -11.93 17.89 9.94
CA GLU A 332 -12.37 19.05 9.15
C GLU A 332 -11.23 19.50 8.21
N PRO A 333 -10.90 18.72 7.15
CA PRO A 333 -9.86 19.12 6.22
C PRO A 333 -10.30 20.34 5.41
N LYS A 334 -9.40 21.30 5.26
CA LYS A 334 -9.59 22.52 4.47
C LYS A 334 -8.99 22.32 3.08
N TRP A 335 -9.73 21.63 2.23
CA TRP A 335 -9.30 21.35 0.87
C TRP A 335 -9.08 22.61 0.03
N ASN A 336 -8.08 22.58 -0.84
CA ASN A 336 -7.82 23.68 -1.78
C ASN A 336 -7.46 23.11 -3.18
N PRO A 337 -8.39 23.18 -4.15
CA PRO A 337 -9.71 23.80 -4.15
C PRO A 337 -10.75 23.14 -3.22
N PRO A 338 -11.70 23.92 -2.66
CA PRO A 338 -12.66 23.40 -1.69
C PRO A 338 -13.87 22.65 -2.29
N ALA A 339 -14.04 22.70 -3.61
CA ALA A 339 -15.18 22.09 -4.31
C ALA A 339 -14.75 21.49 -5.65
N LEU A 340 -15.47 20.44 -6.09
CA LEU A 340 -15.22 19.78 -7.38
C LEU A 340 -15.26 20.75 -8.57
N SER A 341 -16.22 21.69 -8.59
CA SER A 341 -16.35 22.69 -9.65
C SER A 341 -15.14 23.61 -9.79
N ALA A 342 -14.34 23.76 -8.76
CA ALA A 342 -13.11 24.56 -8.78
C ALA A 342 -11.87 23.77 -9.24
N VAL A 343 -11.97 22.44 -9.36
CA VAL A 343 -10.91 21.58 -9.88
C VAL A 343 -11.06 21.44 -11.39
N SER A 344 -10.34 22.26 -12.14
CA SER A 344 -10.35 22.24 -13.61
C SER A 344 -9.59 21.04 -14.19
N GLU A 345 -9.86 20.69 -15.45
CA GLU A 345 -9.10 19.66 -16.19
C GLU A 345 -7.61 19.99 -16.24
N ALA A 346 -7.25 21.27 -16.36
CA ALA A 346 -5.85 21.71 -16.35
C ALA A 346 -5.15 21.38 -15.03
N ILE A 347 -5.84 21.56 -13.89
CA ILE A 347 -5.34 21.16 -12.58
C ILE A 347 -5.11 19.65 -12.54
N VAL A 348 -6.09 18.85 -12.99
CA VAL A 348 -5.98 17.38 -13.00
C VAL A 348 -4.85 16.93 -13.90
N ASN A 349 -4.75 17.45 -15.13
CA ASN A 349 -3.74 17.04 -16.11
C ASN A 349 -2.31 17.22 -15.60
N ARG A 350 -2.02 18.26 -14.83
CA ARG A 350 -0.71 18.50 -14.23
C ARG A 350 -0.20 17.32 -13.40
N TYR A 351 -1.07 16.60 -12.71
CA TYR A 351 -0.66 15.44 -11.90
C TYR A 351 -0.12 14.27 -12.73
N PHE A 352 -0.44 14.24 -14.02
CA PHE A 352 0.01 13.18 -14.94
C PHE A 352 1.29 13.55 -15.69
N GLU A 353 1.72 14.78 -15.60
CA GLU A 353 2.94 15.26 -16.25
C GLU A 353 4.17 14.83 -15.46
N LYS A 354 5.26 14.59 -16.20
CA LYS A 354 6.57 14.38 -15.59
C LYS A 354 7.06 15.69 -14.99
N LEU A 355 7.58 15.64 -13.77
CA LEU A 355 8.24 16.80 -13.17
C LEU A 355 9.55 17.11 -13.91
N PRO A 356 9.83 18.39 -14.19
CA PRO A 356 11.12 18.80 -14.73
C PRO A 356 12.26 18.31 -13.82
N ASP A 357 13.35 17.85 -14.43
CA ASP A 357 14.59 17.44 -13.74
C ASP A 357 14.47 16.23 -12.79
N GLU A 358 13.32 15.54 -12.75
CA GLU A 358 13.17 14.29 -12.01
C GLU A 358 13.19 13.07 -12.94
N PRO A 359 13.90 11.99 -12.56
CA PRO A 359 13.85 10.74 -13.31
C PRO A 359 12.47 10.09 -13.20
N ASP A 360 12.01 9.42 -14.26
CA ASP A 360 10.88 8.50 -14.14
C ASP A 360 11.27 7.27 -13.30
N LEU A 361 10.26 6.61 -12.75
CA LEU A 361 10.46 5.40 -11.97
C LEU A 361 11.17 4.33 -12.80
N ASP A 362 12.35 3.90 -12.33
CA ASP A 362 13.08 2.78 -12.92
C ASP A 362 12.67 1.46 -12.25
N LEU A 363 12.07 0.57 -13.03
CA LEU A 363 11.61 -0.75 -12.60
C LEU A 363 12.58 -1.88 -13.00
N LYS A 364 13.80 -1.57 -13.41
CA LYS A 364 14.87 -2.57 -13.54
C LYS A 364 15.28 -3.02 -12.13
N LEU A 365 15.05 -4.30 -11.82
CA LEU A 365 15.18 -4.90 -10.48
C LEU A 365 16.31 -5.94 -10.43
#